data_fb3ac5e31ee3e74f48f49c113c0c83af
#
_entry.id   fb3ac5e31ee3e74f48f49c113c0c83af
#
_cell.length_a   1.000
_cell.length_b   1.000
_cell.length_c   1.000
_cell.angle_alpha   90.00
_cell.angle_beta   90.00
_cell.angle_gamma   90.00
#
_symmetry.space_group_name_H-M   'P 1'
#
loop_
_entity.id
_entity.type
_entity.pdbx_description
1 polymer ?
#
loop_
_entity_poly.entity_id
_entity_poly.type
_entity_poly.pdbx_seq_one_letter_code
_entity_poly.pdbx_strand_id
1 'polypeptide(L)'
;MNNTFLLLGNQLFDPQILKDRGCKRVFMAEDYGLCTYEKHHKLKIYLYLCAMREYKDELQRNGIQVDYFSLDDRLDKKTYIEFFIEFSREQKIDKINIFEIENKFFEKKVLSSLEKAGIEYEISETPMFLFSRKEFGSLYGKNKSFRLGNFYKVGRKKFNILVDGEGNPLGDRWSFDEENRKKIPAKTHIPELPKFNLSKYHDAVASIVEKLFSEHPGNAENVWFPVTRSEALDLLDDFLIQRFENFGAYEDAML
;
A
#
# COMPACT_ATOMS: atom_id res chain seq x y z
N MET A 1 -24.17 9.38 -14.56
CA MET A 1 -23.93 8.81 -13.21
C MET A 1 -22.69 9.46 -12.65
N ASN A 2 -22.80 10.07 -11.50
CA ASN A 2 -21.66 10.66 -10.77
C ASN A 2 -20.97 9.56 -9.96
N ASN A 3 -19.97 8.92 -10.57
CA ASN A 3 -19.27 7.78 -10.02
C ASN A 3 -17.89 8.19 -9.48
N THR A 4 -17.57 7.79 -8.27
CA THR A 4 -16.32 8.17 -7.59
C THR A 4 -15.62 6.94 -7.01
N PHE A 5 -14.31 6.86 -7.14
CA PHE A 5 -13.49 5.88 -6.42
C PHE A 5 -13.11 6.41 -5.05
N LEU A 6 -13.34 5.62 -4.02
CA LEU A 6 -12.76 5.82 -2.70
C LEU A 6 -11.39 5.17 -2.67
N LEU A 7 -10.33 5.96 -2.50
CA LEU A 7 -8.96 5.44 -2.33
C LEU A 7 -8.45 5.72 -0.93
N LEU A 8 -7.89 4.69 -0.32
CA LEU A 8 -7.23 4.77 0.98
C LEU A 8 -5.73 5.06 0.81
N GLY A 9 -5.10 5.56 1.86
CA GLY A 9 -3.68 5.93 1.84
C GLY A 9 -2.70 4.78 1.57
N ASN A 10 -3.13 3.53 1.66
CA ASN A 10 -2.34 2.35 1.29
C ASN A 10 -2.68 1.78 -0.10
N GLN A 11 -3.57 2.43 -0.85
CA GLN A 11 -4.04 1.98 -2.18
C GLN A 11 -3.52 2.89 -3.30
N LEU A 12 -2.26 3.31 -3.21
CA LEU A 12 -1.62 4.20 -4.17
C LEU A 12 -1.09 3.39 -5.36
N PHE A 13 -2.00 2.79 -6.12
CA PHE A 13 -1.70 1.92 -7.25
C PHE A 13 -1.27 2.71 -8.49
N ASP A 14 -0.78 2.00 -9.51
CA ASP A 14 -0.53 2.59 -10.82
C ASP A 14 -1.82 3.27 -11.35
N PRO A 15 -1.78 4.54 -11.75
CA PRO A 15 -2.96 5.25 -12.29
C PRO A 15 -3.62 4.52 -13.47
N GLN A 16 -2.88 3.70 -14.21
CA GLN A 16 -3.44 2.90 -15.30
C GLN A 16 -4.48 1.89 -14.80
N ILE A 17 -4.27 1.32 -13.61
CA ILE A 17 -5.23 0.40 -12.97
C ILE A 17 -6.59 1.06 -12.73
N LEU A 18 -6.58 2.33 -12.37
CA LEU A 18 -7.81 3.12 -12.20
C LEU A 18 -8.47 3.44 -13.55
N LYS A 19 -7.66 3.82 -14.55
CA LYS A 19 -8.13 4.12 -15.91
C LYS A 19 -8.80 2.91 -16.56
N ASP A 20 -8.21 1.73 -16.42
CA ASP A 20 -8.74 0.46 -16.95
C ASP A 20 -10.10 0.10 -16.34
N ARG A 21 -10.41 0.65 -15.15
CA ARG A 21 -11.73 0.55 -14.48
C ARG A 21 -12.65 1.72 -14.78
N GLY A 22 -12.30 2.58 -15.73
CA GLY A 22 -13.09 3.75 -16.10
C GLY A 22 -13.16 4.84 -15.04
N CYS A 23 -12.19 4.88 -14.12
CA CYS A 23 -12.12 5.89 -13.06
C CYS A 23 -11.86 7.27 -13.67
N LYS A 24 -12.73 8.22 -13.35
CA LYS A 24 -12.59 9.63 -13.74
C LYS A 24 -12.44 10.55 -12.54
N ARG A 25 -12.90 10.11 -11.39
CA ARG A 25 -12.92 10.90 -10.15
C ARG A 25 -12.57 10.02 -8.95
N VAL A 26 -11.71 10.55 -8.08
CA VAL A 26 -11.23 9.89 -6.87
C VAL A 26 -11.48 10.79 -5.67
N PHE A 27 -11.93 10.20 -4.57
CA PHE A 27 -11.90 10.80 -3.24
C PHE A 27 -10.72 10.26 -2.45
N MET A 28 -9.93 11.15 -1.86
CA MET A 28 -8.86 10.83 -0.91
C MET A 28 -8.87 11.83 0.23
N ALA A 29 -8.70 11.37 1.46
CA ALA A 29 -8.61 12.26 2.62
C ALA A 29 -7.56 11.76 3.61
N GLU A 30 -6.76 12.68 4.12
CA GLU A 30 -5.93 12.45 5.31
C GLU A 30 -6.87 12.42 6.53
N ASP A 31 -6.58 11.59 7.52
CA ASP A 31 -7.46 11.43 8.67
C ASP A 31 -6.67 11.28 9.98
N TYR A 32 -6.99 12.13 10.95
CA TYR A 32 -6.34 12.11 12.26
C TYR A 32 -6.60 10.78 13.01
N GLY A 33 -7.83 10.27 12.97
CA GLY A 33 -8.21 9.04 13.65
C GLY A 33 -7.49 7.82 13.08
N LEU A 34 -7.28 7.77 11.75
CA LEU A 34 -6.51 6.71 11.10
C LEU A 34 -5.01 6.80 11.41
N CYS A 35 -4.50 7.98 11.77
CA CYS A 35 -3.11 8.17 12.19
C CYS A 35 -2.89 7.90 13.69
N THR A 36 -3.95 7.83 14.51
CA THR A 36 -3.85 7.81 15.99
C THR A 36 -4.50 6.61 16.66
N TYR A 37 -5.04 5.64 15.91
CA TYR A 37 -5.57 4.41 16.52
C TYR A 37 -4.48 3.59 17.25
N GLU A 38 -3.22 3.82 16.91
CA GLU A 38 -2.02 3.39 17.63
C GLU A 38 -1.00 4.53 17.62
N LYS A 39 -0.03 4.50 18.53
CA LYS A 39 1.09 5.45 18.53
C LYS A 39 2.12 5.08 17.46
N HIS A 40 1.78 5.30 16.19
CA HIS A 40 2.70 5.07 15.09
C HIS A 40 3.94 5.96 15.18
N HIS A 41 5.09 5.47 14.69
CA HIS A 41 6.27 6.32 14.53
C HIS A 41 5.99 7.48 13.57
N LYS A 42 6.48 8.69 13.86
CA LYS A 42 6.24 9.90 13.06
C LYS A 42 6.63 9.74 11.59
N LEU A 43 7.74 9.05 11.29
CA LEU A 43 8.12 8.75 9.90
C LEU A 43 7.10 7.91 9.15
N LYS A 44 6.37 7.01 9.83
CA LYS A 44 5.29 6.24 9.18
C LYS A 44 4.15 7.17 8.78
N ILE A 45 3.73 8.05 9.67
CA ILE A 45 2.67 9.04 9.38
C ILE A 45 3.14 9.96 8.24
N TYR A 46 4.36 10.48 8.34
CA TYR A 46 4.98 11.29 7.29
C TYR A 46 4.96 10.60 5.92
N LEU A 47 5.39 9.32 5.86
CA LEU A 47 5.37 8.54 4.62
C LEU A 47 3.98 8.54 3.97
N TYR A 48 2.94 8.19 4.75
CA TYR A 48 1.58 8.12 4.21
C TYR A 48 1.09 9.49 3.71
N LEU A 49 1.29 10.55 4.48
CA LEU A 49 0.82 11.88 4.11
C LEU A 49 1.55 12.41 2.88
N CYS A 50 2.88 12.30 2.82
CA CYS A 50 3.64 12.70 1.64
C CYS A 50 3.26 11.87 0.41
N ALA A 51 3.22 10.54 0.53
CA ALA A 51 2.88 9.66 -0.58
C ALA A 51 1.46 9.93 -1.12
N MET A 52 0.49 10.17 -0.26
CA MET A 52 -0.87 10.53 -0.66
C MET A 52 -0.92 11.86 -1.42
N ARG A 53 -0.17 12.88 -0.98
CA ARG A 53 -0.11 14.19 -1.66
C ARG A 53 0.59 14.10 -3.01
N GLU A 54 1.71 13.38 -3.10
CA GLU A 54 2.40 13.13 -4.38
C GLU A 54 1.51 12.33 -5.34
N TYR A 55 0.82 11.30 -4.83
CA TYR A 55 -0.07 10.49 -5.64
C TYR A 55 -1.30 11.26 -6.14
N LYS A 56 -1.85 12.17 -5.33
CA LYS A 56 -2.87 13.12 -5.80
C LYS A 56 -2.41 13.84 -7.07
N ASP A 57 -1.18 14.39 -7.06
CA ASP A 57 -0.64 15.11 -8.21
C ASP A 57 -0.37 14.18 -9.41
N GLU A 58 0.04 12.93 -9.15
CA GLU A 58 0.21 11.92 -10.18
C GLU A 58 -1.13 11.60 -10.85
N LEU A 59 -2.19 11.39 -10.10
CA LEU A 59 -3.53 11.16 -10.63
C LEU A 59 -4.03 12.34 -11.47
N GLN A 60 -3.83 13.58 -11.00
CA GLN A 60 -4.21 14.79 -11.74
C GLN A 60 -3.46 14.92 -13.05
N ARG A 61 -2.14 14.67 -13.07
CA ARG A 61 -1.33 14.62 -14.32
C ARG A 61 -1.82 13.54 -15.27
N ASN A 62 -2.42 12.49 -14.75
CA ASN A 62 -3.01 11.39 -15.52
C ASN A 62 -4.46 11.65 -15.95
N GLY A 63 -4.99 12.87 -15.74
CA GLY A 63 -6.32 13.28 -16.16
C GLY A 63 -7.45 12.77 -15.28
N ILE A 64 -7.16 12.30 -14.06
CA ILE A 64 -8.15 11.88 -13.07
C ILE A 64 -8.44 13.06 -12.14
N GLN A 65 -9.70 13.41 -11.97
CA GLN A 65 -10.12 14.40 -10.99
C GLN A 65 -9.91 13.85 -9.57
N VAL A 66 -9.32 14.65 -8.68
CA VAL A 66 -9.08 14.23 -7.30
C VAL A 66 -9.69 15.23 -6.33
N ASP A 67 -10.65 14.77 -5.54
CA ASP A 67 -11.14 15.46 -4.37
C ASP A 67 -10.26 15.06 -3.19
N TYR A 68 -9.29 15.89 -2.87
CA TYR A 68 -8.30 15.63 -1.83
C TYR A 68 -8.48 16.56 -0.64
N PHE A 69 -8.48 15.98 0.56
CA PHE A 69 -8.62 16.73 1.81
C PHE A 69 -7.43 16.42 2.72
N SER A 70 -6.63 17.44 2.97
CA SER A 70 -5.50 17.36 3.89
C SER A 70 -5.95 17.46 5.36
N LEU A 71 -5.07 17.13 6.29
CA LEU A 71 -5.35 17.33 7.72
C LEU A 71 -5.60 18.80 8.06
N ASP A 72 -4.97 19.72 7.33
CA ASP A 72 -5.18 21.17 7.50
C ASP A 72 -6.61 21.59 7.10
N ASP A 73 -7.19 20.92 6.11
CA ASP A 73 -8.54 21.18 5.62
C ASP A 73 -9.61 20.52 6.50
N ARG A 74 -9.21 19.57 7.34
CA ARG A 74 -10.10 18.76 8.17
C ARG A 74 -10.03 19.16 9.64
N LEU A 75 -10.55 20.34 9.93
CA LEU A 75 -10.65 20.86 11.31
C LEU A 75 -11.84 20.28 12.08
N ASP A 76 -12.72 19.53 11.43
CA ASP A 76 -13.84 18.86 12.06
C ASP A 76 -13.38 17.58 12.82
N LYS A 77 -14.18 17.19 13.82
CA LYS A 77 -13.93 15.97 14.61
C LYS A 77 -14.59 14.72 14.02
N LYS A 78 -15.04 14.78 12.76
CA LYS A 78 -15.71 13.66 12.10
C LYS A 78 -14.71 12.55 11.80
N THR A 79 -15.14 11.31 11.95
CA THR A 79 -14.36 10.16 11.49
C THR A 79 -14.25 10.17 9.96
N TYR A 80 -13.24 9.48 9.43
CA TYR A 80 -13.04 9.32 7.99
C TYR A 80 -14.33 8.97 7.23
N ILE A 81 -15.11 8.02 7.77
CA ILE A 81 -16.31 7.51 7.11
C ILE A 81 -17.46 8.52 7.15
N GLU A 82 -17.67 9.19 8.29
CA GLU A 82 -18.69 10.23 8.42
C GLU A 82 -18.40 11.37 7.45
N PHE A 83 -17.15 11.80 7.36
CA PHE A 83 -16.72 12.83 6.41
C PHE A 83 -16.98 12.40 4.95
N PHE A 84 -16.62 11.16 4.60
CA PHE A 84 -16.83 10.64 3.26
C PHE A 84 -18.32 10.53 2.89
N ILE A 85 -19.17 10.10 3.81
CA ILE A 85 -20.62 10.02 3.61
C ILE A 85 -21.22 11.41 3.39
N GLU A 86 -20.81 12.40 4.18
CA GLU A 86 -21.28 13.79 4.02
C GLU A 86 -20.85 14.35 2.66
N PHE A 87 -19.57 14.23 2.32
CA PHE A 87 -19.06 14.60 0.99
C PHE A 87 -19.86 13.93 -0.13
N SER A 88 -20.13 12.63 -0.01
CA SER A 88 -20.87 11.89 -1.03
C SER A 88 -22.29 12.43 -1.24
N ARG A 89 -22.96 12.83 -0.16
CA ARG A 89 -24.29 13.43 -0.22
C ARG A 89 -24.27 14.83 -0.84
N GLU A 90 -23.33 15.68 -0.42
CA GLU A 90 -23.15 17.04 -0.94
C GLU A 90 -22.85 17.03 -2.44
N GLN A 91 -22.00 16.13 -2.87
CA GLN A 91 -21.59 15.96 -4.26
C GLN A 91 -22.60 15.16 -5.09
N LYS A 92 -23.68 14.66 -4.48
CA LYS A 92 -24.70 13.82 -5.14
C LYS A 92 -24.06 12.65 -5.90
N ILE A 93 -23.19 11.91 -5.20
CA ILE A 93 -22.53 10.74 -5.76
C ILE A 93 -23.53 9.60 -5.80
N ASP A 94 -23.80 9.06 -7.00
CA ASP A 94 -24.75 7.99 -7.20
C ASP A 94 -24.17 6.63 -6.81
N LYS A 95 -22.89 6.40 -7.11
CA LYS A 95 -22.22 5.13 -6.88
C LYS A 95 -20.76 5.33 -6.49
N ILE A 96 -20.30 4.51 -5.55
CA ILE A 96 -18.93 4.49 -5.08
C ILE A 96 -18.26 3.20 -5.53
N ASN A 97 -17.08 3.30 -6.14
CA ASN A 97 -16.21 2.17 -6.37
C ASN A 97 -15.14 2.12 -5.27
N ILE A 98 -14.89 0.92 -4.74
CA ILE A 98 -13.95 0.68 -3.65
C ILE A 98 -13.11 -0.53 -4.05
N PHE A 99 -11.79 -0.49 -3.88
CA PHE A 99 -11.01 -1.71 -3.86
C PHE A 99 -11.27 -2.49 -2.56
N GLU A 100 -11.13 -3.80 -2.59
CA GLU A 100 -11.10 -4.60 -1.37
C GLU A 100 -10.18 -3.93 -0.34
N ILE A 101 -10.65 -3.82 0.90
CA ILE A 101 -9.89 -3.23 2.01
C ILE A 101 -9.24 -4.36 2.80
N GLU A 102 -7.93 -4.30 3.00
CA GLU A 102 -7.14 -5.38 3.61
C GLU A 102 -7.48 -5.58 5.09
N ASN A 103 -7.73 -4.47 5.80
CA ASN A 103 -8.20 -4.52 7.18
C ASN A 103 -9.69 -4.85 7.24
N LYS A 104 -10.03 -6.09 7.56
CA LYS A 104 -11.40 -6.61 7.59
C LYS A 104 -12.33 -5.86 8.55
N PHE A 105 -11.81 -5.33 9.65
CA PHE A 105 -12.62 -4.55 10.60
C PHE A 105 -12.98 -3.20 10.01
N PHE A 106 -12.02 -2.55 9.38
CA PHE A 106 -12.25 -1.27 8.70
C PHE A 106 -13.15 -1.45 7.49
N GLU A 107 -12.94 -2.49 6.66
CA GLU A 107 -13.82 -2.83 5.54
C GLU A 107 -15.27 -2.98 6.00
N LYS A 108 -15.51 -3.81 7.01
CA LYS A 108 -16.85 -4.00 7.57
C LYS A 108 -17.48 -2.69 8.04
N LYS A 109 -16.68 -1.82 8.67
CA LYS A 109 -17.14 -0.51 9.15
C LYS A 109 -17.51 0.40 7.98
N VAL A 110 -16.69 0.47 6.94
CA VAL A 110 -16.95 1.25 5.72
C VAL A 110 -18.25 0.77 5.08
N LEU A 111 -18.34 -0.51 4.72
CA LEU A 111 -19.47 -1.06 3.99
C LEU A 111 -20.78 -0.92 4.77
N SER A 112 -20.80 -1.26 6.06
CA SER A 112 -22.01 -1.11 6.88
C SER A 112 -22.45 0.35 7.04
N SER A 113 -21.52 1.31 6.96
CA SER A 113 -21.87 2.73 7.03
C SER A 113 -22.44 3.25 5.73
N LEU A 114 -21.93 2.78 4.58
CA LEU A 114 -22.49 3.08 3.26
C LEU A 114 -23.92 2.51 3.13
N GLU A 115 -24.14 1.26 3.55
CA GLU A 115 -25.47 0.63 3.57
C GLU A 115 -26.46 1.43 4.41
N LYS A 116 -26.08 1.83 5.62
CA LYS A 116 -26.92 2.67 6.50
C LYS A 116 -27.20 4.06 5.89
N ALA A 117 -26.28 4.58 5.12
CA ALA A 117 -26.43 5.87 4.43
C ALA A 117 -27.26 5.78 3.14
N GLY A 118 -27.58 4.56 2.67
CA GLY A 118 -28.27 4.31 1.41
C GLY A 118 -27.43 4.65 0.17
N ILE A 119 -26.10 4.54 0.27
CA ILE A 119 -25.17 4.84 -0.82
C ILE A 119 -24.80 3.52 -1.51
N GLU A 120 -25.01 3.43 -2.83
CA GLU A 120 -24.61 2.27 -3.61
C GLU A 120 -23.10 2.18 -3.75
N TYR A 121 -22.56 0.95 -3.70
CA TYR A 121 -21.13 0.71 -3.89
C TYR A 121 -20.84 -0.56 -4.69
N GLU A 122 -19.68 -0.57 -5.31
CA GLU A 122 -19.12 -1.74 -5.98
C GLU A 122 -17.70 -2.00 -5.47
N ILE A 123 -17.41 -3.27 -5.16
CA ILE A 123 -16.10 -3.69 -4.68
C ILE A 123 -15.33 -4.32 -5.83
N SER A 124 -14.16 -3.76 -6.14
CA SER A 124 -13.19 -4.31 -7.08
C SER A 124 -12.13 -5.14 -6.36
N GLU A 125 -11.67 -6.21 -6.97
CA GLU A 125 -10.50 -6.94 -6.46
C GLU A 125 -9.29 -6.01 -6.35
N THR A 126 -8.59 -6.09 -5.21
CA THR A 126 -7.38 -5.29 -4.98
C THR A 126 -6.20 -5.84 -5.77
N PRO A 127 -5.42 -4.99 -6.45
CA PRO A 127 -4.16 -5.43 -7.10
C PRO A 127 -3.00 -5.60 -6.11
N MET A 128 -3.22 -5.41 -4.82
CA MET A 128 -2.17 -5.47 -3.79
C MET A 128 -1.61 -6.89 -3.59
N PHE A 129 -2.38 -7.92 -3.91
CA PHE A 129 -1.99 -9.31 -3.69
C PHE A 129 -1.94 -10.10 -5.00
N LEU A 130 -1.00 -11.05 -5.09
CA LEU A 130 -0.85 -11.95 -6.23
C LEU A 130 -2.01 -12.95 -6.39
N PHE A 131 -2.76 -13.18 -5.32
CA PHE A 131 -3.96 -14.02 -5.30
C PHE A 131 -5.15 -13.22 -4.80
N SER A 132 -6.25 -13.30 -5.51
CA SER A 132 -7.51 -12.75 -5.04
C SER A 132 -8.05 -13.53 -3.82
N ARG A 133 -8.93 -12.92 -3.05
CA ARG A 133 -9.65 -13.59 -1.94
C ARG A 133 -10.42 -14.83 -2.43
N LYS A 134 -10.98 -14.75 -3.65
CA LYS A 134 -11.72 -15.85 -4.28
C LYS A 134 -10.78 -17.02 -4.62
N GLU A 135 -9.63 -16.75 -5.21
CA GLU A 135 -8.62 -17.77 -5.51
C GLU A 135 -8.11 -18.44 -4.25
N PHE A 136 -7.76 -17.65 -3.24
CA PHE A 136 -7.32 -18.18 -1.96
C PHE A 136 -8.41 -19.06 -1.31
N GLY A 137 -9.66 -18.61 -1.31
CA GLY A 137 -10.79 -19.38 -0.80
C GLY A 137 -11.02 -20.69 -1.56
N SER A 138 -10.81 -20.70 -2.88
CA SER A 138 -10.90 -21.92 -3.71
C SER A 138 -9.80 -22.92 -3.38
N LEU A 139 -8.58 -22.45 -3.11
CA LEU A 139 -7.44 -23.30 -2.77
C LEU A 139 -7.53 -23.87 -1.36
N TYR A 140 -7.99 -23.08 -0.40
CA TYR A 140 -7.89 -23.38 1.03
C TYR A 140 -9.23 -23.25 1.78
N GLY A 141 -10.36 -23.41 1.16
CA GLY A 141 -11.67 -23.25 1.77
C GLY A 141 -11.79 -23.84 3.20
N LYS A 142 -12.91 -23.65 3.88
CA LYS A 142 -13.11 -23.80 5.34
C LYS A 142 -12.55 -25.08 5.99
N ASN A 143 -12.40 -26.16 5.25
CA ASN A 143 -12.00 -27.48 5.78
C ASN A 143 -10.58 -27.91 5.40
N LYS A 144 -9.77 -27.03 4.77
CA LYS A 144 -8.40 -27.36 4.35
C LYS A 144 -7.38 -26.78 5.31
N SER A 145 -6.44 -27.59 5.75
CA SER A 145 -5.28 -27.11 6.51
C SER A 145 -4.44 -26.20 5.63
N PHE A 146 -4.24 -24.97 6.06
CA PHE A 146 -3.36 -24.02 5.38
C PHE A 146 -1.91 -24.23 5.85
N ARG A 147 -1.01 -24.42 4.89
CA ARG A 147 0.45 -24.42 5.11
C ARG A 147 1.08 -23.46 4.11
N LEU A 148 1.78 -22.45 4.60
CA LEU A 148 2.41 -21.41 3.78
C LEU A 148 3.33 -22.01 2.69
N GLY A 149 4.13 -23.03 3.01
CA GLY A 149 5.00 -23.70 2.03
C GLY A 149 4.23 -24.35 0.86
N ASN A 150 3.02 -24.87 1.08
CA ASN A 150 2.19 -25.38 0.00
C ASN A 150 1.63 -24.25 -0.86
N PHE A 151 1.20 -23.17 -0.25
CA PHE A 151 0.72 -21.99 -0.97
C PHE A 151 1.82 -21.36 -1.82
N TYR A 152 3.04 -21.26 -1.27
CA TYR A 152 4.21 -20.79 -1.99
C TYR A 152 4.48 -21.62 -3.27
N LYS A 153 4.41 -22.95 -3.19
CA LYS A 153 4.56 -23.84 -4.37
C LYS A 153 3.48 -23.57 -5.42
N VAL A 154 2.23 -23.38 -5.00
CA VAL A 154 1.13 -23.02 -5.91
C VAL A 154 1.40 -21.69 -6.59
N GLY A 155 1.87 -20.69 -5.83
CA GLY A 155 2.23 -19.39 -6.37
C GLY A 155 3.35 -19.46 -7.40
N ARG A 156 4.45 -20.15 -7.10
CA ARG A 156 5.57 -20.32 -8.03
C ARG A 156 5.13 -20.96 -9.35
N LYS A 157 4.31 -22.01 -9.28
CA LYS A 157 3.76 -22.67 -10.48
C LYS A 157 2.82 -21.75 -11.26
N LYS A 158 1.90 -21.06 -10.59
CA LYS A 158 0.94 -20.13 -11.21
C LYS A 158 1.64 -19.02 -12.00
N PHE A 159 2.69 -18.45 -11.42
CA PHE A 159 3.42 -17.30 -11.99
C PHE A 159 4.67 -17.70 -12.77
N ASN A 160 4.94 -19.01 -12.93
CA ASN A 160 6.12 -19.54 -13.60
C ASN A 160 7.44 -18.96 -13.07
N ILE A 161 7.56 -18.86 -11.73
CA ILE A 161 8.72 -18.29 -11.06
C ILE A 161 9.60 -19.40 -10.49
N LEU A 162 10.87 -19.46 -10.95
CA LEU A 162 11.88 -20.44 -10.54
C LEU A 162 11.38 -21.90 -10.63
N VAL A 163 10.64 -22.21 -11.68
CA VAL A 163 10.21 -23.57 -12.05
C VAL A 163 10.61 -23.88 -13.49
N ASP A 164 10.81 -25.15 -13.79
CA ASP A 164 11.04 -25.65 -15.14
C ASP A 164 9.74 -25.78 -15.94
N GLY A 165 9.84 -26.25 -17.19
CA GLY A 165 8.67 -26.45 -18.07
C GLY A 165 7.67 -27.51 -17.58
N GLU A 166 8.05 -28.37 -16.64
CA GLU A 166 7.20 -29.37 -15.99
C GLU A 166 6.62 -28.91 -14.65
N GLY A 167 7.03 -27.72 -14.19
CA GLY A 167 6.61 -27.13 -12.92
C GLY A 167 7.37 -27.68 -11.71
N ASN A 168 8.57 -28.26 -11.91
CA ASN A 168 9.48 -28.62 -10.83
C ASN A 168 10.33 -27.42 -10.41
N PRO A 169 10.79 -27.35 -9.16
CA PRO A 169 11.57 -26.21 -8.70
C PRO A 169 12.97 -26.19 -9.33
N LEU A 170 13.42 -25.04 -9.82
CA LEU A 170 14.81 -24.85 -10.17
C LEU A 170 15.68 -25.02 -8.92
N GLY A 171 16.81 -25.76 -9.04
CA GLY A 171 17.69 -26.11 -7.92
C GLY A 171 17.21 -27.33 -7.11
N ASP A 172 16.35 -28.16 -7.69
CA ASP A 172 15.89 -29.47 -7.19
C ASP A 172 15.12 -29.44 -5.85
N ARG A 173 14.87 -28.28 -5.27
CA ARG A 173 14.12 -28.13 -4.02
C ARG A 173 13.30 -26.84 -3.97
N TRP A 174 12.22 -26.86 -3.18
CA TRP A 174 11.30 -25.74 -3.06
C TRP A 174 11.76 -24.64 -2.09
N SER A 175 12.61 -24.94 -1.15
CA SER A 175 13.07 -24.00 -0.13
C SER A 175 14.58 -24.09 0.06
N PHE A 176 15.22 -22.95 0.21
CA PHE A 176 16.62 -22.76 0.56
C PHE A 176 16.76 -22.05 1.91
N ASP A 177 15.71 -22.03 2.70
CA ASP A 177 15.63 -21.33 3.99
C ASP A 177 16.74 -21.73 4.99
N GLU A 178 17.23 -22.95 4.90
CA GLU A 178 18.35 -23.41 5.71
C GLU A 178 19.69 -22.70 5.37
N GLU A 179 19.77 -22.03 4.23
CA GLU A 179 20.99 -21.39 3.73
C GLU A 179 21.03 -19.86 3.94
N ASN A 180 19.99 -19.27 4.49
CA ASN A 180 19.83 -17.81 4.62
C ASN A 180 20.55 -17.20 5.84
N ARG A 181 21.20 -18.03 6.66
CA ARG A 181 21.86 -17.64 7.94
C ARG A 181 23.38 -17.58 7.86
N LYS A 182 23.92 -17.40 6.68
CA LYS A 182 25.37 -17.31 6.51
C LYS A 182 25.91 -15.99 7.08
N LYS A 183 27.09 -16.07 7.71
CA LYS A 183 27.80 -14.85 8.12
C LYS A 183 28.32 -14.13 6.89
N ILE A 184 28.15 -12.81 6.85
CA ILE A 184 28.69 -11.98 5.78
C ILE A 184 30.23 -12.06 5.83
N PRO A 185 30.89 -12.50 4.74
CA PRO A 185 32.36 -12.48 4.69
C PRO A 185 32.88 -11.04 4.79
N ALA A 186 34.03 -10.87 5.49
CA ALA A 186 34.60 -9.52 5.72
C ALA A 186 34.93 -8.73 4.44
N LYS A 187 35.08 -9.41 3.30
CA LYS A 187 35.37 -8.79 1.99
C LYS A 187 34.11 -8.61 1.10
N THR A 188 32.92 -8.94 1.61
CA THR A 188 31.68 -8.76 0.84
C THR A 188 31.47 -7.27 0.57
N HIS A 189 31.27 -6.92 -0.68
CA HIS A 189 30.90 -5.55 -1.04
C HIS A 189 29.48 -5.29 -0.54
N ILE A 190 29.32 -4.26 0.28
CA ILE A 190 28.01 -3.76 0.74
C ILE A 190 27.72 -2.51 -0.09
N PRO A 191 26.71 -2.53 -0.96
CA PRO A 191 26.35 -1.36 -1.75
C PRO A 191 25.91 -0.18 -0.87
N GLU A 192 26.22 1.05 -1.31
CA GLU A 192 25.70 2.25 -0.66
C GLU A 192 24.16 2.29 -0.70
N LEU A 193 23.57 2.87 0.33
CA LEU A 193 22.12 3.11 0.34
C LEU A 193 21.77 4.18 -0.71
N PRO A 194 20.71 3.95 -1.50
CA PRO A 194 20.21 4.95 -2.43
C PRO A 194 19.84 6.24 -1.70
N LYS A 195 20.06 7.38 -2.37
CA LYS A 195 19.66 8.70 -1.86
C LYS A 195 18.39 9.13 -2.57
N PHE A 196 17.44 9.65 -1.80
CA PHE A 196 16.16 10.15 -2.31
C PHE A 196 16.08 11.66 -2.14
N ASN A 197 15.34 12.32 -3.03
CA ASN A 197 14.99 13.70 -2.86
C ASN A 197 13.83 13.83 -1.85
N LEU A 198 13.86 14.91 -1.10
CA LEU A 198 12.69 15.22 -0.26
C LEU A 198 11.51 15.62 -1.17
N SER A 199 10.31 15.16 -0.79
CA SER A 199 9.08 15.60 -1.44
C SER A 199 8.93 17.11 -1.39
N LYS A 200 8.34 17.72 -2.40
CA LYS A 200 7.92 19.13 -2.34
C LYS A 200 6.94 19.43 -1.21
N TYR A 201 6.33 18.41 -0.62
CA TYR A 201 5.44 18.49 0.54
C TYR A 201 6.17 18.31 1.87
N HIS A 202 7.50 18.11 1.86
CA HIS A 202 8.29 17.77 3.05
C HIS A 202 8.03 18.74 4.19
N ASP A 203 8.29 20.03 3.99
CA ASP A 203 8.22 21.02 5.06
C ASP A 203 6.82 21.11 5.67
N ALA A 204 5.80 21.14 4.82
CA ALA A 204 4.40 21.19 5.26
C ALA A 204 4.01 19.94 6.06
N VAL A 205 4.33 18.74 5.55
CA VAL A 205 3.97 17.49 6.21
C VAL A 205 4.79 17.26 7.47
N ALA A 206 6.09 17.55 7.48
CA ALA A 206 6.91 17.44 8.68
C ALA A 206 6.38 18.34 9.80
N SER A 207 6.05 19.59 9.47
CA SER A 207 5.46 20.54 10.43
C SER A 207 4.13 20.03 11.02
N ILE A 208 3.23 19.50 10.17
CA ILE A 208 1.96 18.92 10.62
C ILE A 208 2.20 17.72 11.54
N VAL A 209 3.12 16.83 11.15
CA VAL A 209 3.43 15.62 11.92
C VAL A 209 3.98 15.98 13.29
N GLU A 210 4.93 16.90 13.36
CA GLU A 210 5.51 17.33 14.64
C GLU A 210 4.48 18.01 15.54
N LYS A 211 3.59 18.83 14.97
CA LYS A 211 2.56 19.56 15.71
C LYS A 211 1.42 18.67 16.20
N LEU A 212 0.84 17.86 15.32
CA LEU A 212 -0.38 17.11 15.63
C LEU A 212 -0.10 15.77 16.32
N PHE A 213 1.09 15.21 16.13
CA PHE A 213 1.48 13.90 16.65
C PHE A 213 2.68 13.99 17.60
N SER A 214 2.76 15.08 18.39
CA SER A 214 3.86 15.33 19.33
C SER A 214 4.13 14.16 20.27
N GLU A 215 3.07 13.46 20.72
CA GLU A 215 3.14 12.32 21.63
C GLU A 215 3.50 10.97 20.94
N HIS A 216 3.73 10.99 19.62
CA HIS A 216 4.13 9.82 18.85
C HIS A 216 5.66 9.67 18.85
N PRO A 217 6.20 8.43 18.78
CA PRO A 217 7.65 8.21 18.81
C PRO A 217 8.35 8.73 17.55
N GLY A 218 9.64 9.08 17.71
CA GLY A 218 10.52 9.53 16.62
C GLY A 218 10.29 10.98 16.21
N ASN A 219 10.85 11.33 15.06
CA ASN A 219 10.70 12.63 14.40
C ASN A 219 10.53 12.44 12.89
N ALA A 220 10.16 13.49 12.16
CA ALA A 220 9.99 13.48 10.71
C ALA A 220 11.16 14.14 9.94
N GLU A 221 12.31 14.36 10.58
CA GLU A 221 13.44 15.09 10.00
C GLU A 221 14.32 14.22 9.09
N ASN A 222 14.59 12.97 9.51
CA ASN A 222 15.53 12.08 8.83
C ASN A 222 14.80 11.10 7.92
N VAL A 223 14.32 11.58 6.78
CA VAL A 223 13.65 10.75 5.76
C VAL A 223 14.71 10.04 4.92
N TRP A 224 14.70 8.71 4.94
CA TRP A 224 15.67 7.86 4.26
C TRP A 224 15.04 6.90 3.23
N PHE A 225 13.78 7.10 2.90
CA PHE A 225 13.00 6.25 2.00
C PHE A 225 12.25 7.10 0.96
N PRO A 226 11.92 6.52 -0.21
CA PRO A 226 11.13 7.19 -1.23
C PRO A 226 9.69 7.40 -0.79
N VAL A 227 9.06 8.46 -1.27
CA VAL A 227 7.64 8.76 -1.03
C VAL A 227 6.81 8.78 -2.31
N THR A 228 7.44 8.69 -3.47
CA THR A 228 6.76 8.57 -4.75
C THR A 228 6.83 7.13 -5.27
N ARG A 229 5.83 6.76 -6.09
CA ARG A 229 5.83 5.45 -6.75
C ARG A 229 7.06 5.26 -7.66
N SER A 230 7.44 6.28 -8.41
CA SER A 230 8.61 6.22 -9.30
C SER A 230 9.89 5.91 -8.53
N GLU A 231 10.17 6.67 -7.47
CA GLU A 231 11.36 6.43 -6.65
C GLU A 231 11.33 5.07 -5.94
N ALA A 232 10.14 4.59 -5.55
CA ALA A 232 10.00 3.25 -4.96
C ALA A 232 10.32 2.14 -5.97
N LEU A 233 9.96 2.31 -7.25
CA LEU A 233 10.34 1.39 -8.32
C LEU A 233 11.84 1.46 -8.61
N ASP A 234 12.43 2.66 -8.65
CA ASP A 234 13.87 2.83 -8.79
C ASP A 234 14.66 2.15 -7.66
N LEU A 235 14.13 2.23 -6.41
CA LEU A 235 14.70 1.51 -5.27
C LEU A 235 14.59 -0.01 -5.42
N LEU A 236 13.47 -0.51 -5.93
CA LEU A 236 13.30 -1.94 -6.20
C LEU A 236 14.29 -2.42 -7.26
N ASP A 237 14.47 -1.66 -8.34
CA ASP A 237 15.44 -1.98 -9.40
C ASP A 237 16.88 -1.95 -8.86
N ASP A 238 17.24 -0.95 -8.05
CA ASP A 238 18.55 -0.92 -7.38
C ASP A 238 18.76 -2.17 -6.50
N PHE A 239 17.76 -2.56 -5.71
CA PHE A 239 17.84 -3.78 -4.91
C PHE A 239 18.06 -5.03 -5.78
N LEU A 240 17.30 -5.18 -6.86
CA LEU A 240 17.41 -6.34 -7.76
C LEU A 240 18.79 -6.41 -8.43
N ILE A 241 19.39 -5.28 -8.79
CA ILE A 241 20.70 -5.21 -9.46
C ILE A 241 21.85 -5.36 -8.48
N GLN A 242 21.80 -4.68 -7.32
CA GLN A 242 22.95 -4.53 -6.44
C GLN A 242 22.98 -5.52 -5.25
N ARG A 243 21.81 -6.00 -4.80
CA ARG A 243 21.68 -6.74 -3.54
C ARG A 243 21.06 -8.12 -3.68
N PHE A 244 20.22 -8.34 -4.66
CA PHE A 244 19.38 -9.54 -4.76
C PHE A 244 20.20 -10.84 -4.82
N GLU A 245 21.37 -10.82 -5.49
CA GLU A 245 22.26 -11.99 -5.55
C GLU A 245 22.72 -12.47 -4.16
N ASN A 246 22.98 -11.54 -3.25
CA ASN A 246 23.45 -11.84 -1.90
C ASN A 246 22.31 -11.98 -0.88
N PHE A 247 21.12 -11.50 -1.21
CA PHE A 247 19.98 -11.45 -0.29
C PHE A 247 19.64 -12.84 0.28
N GLY A 248 19.54 -13.86 -0.58
CA GLY A 248 19.16 -15.21 -0.15
C GLY A 248 20.11 -15.83 0.88
N ALA A 249 21.42 -15.60 0.74
CA ALA A 249 22.43 -16.19 1.64
C ALA A 249 22.57 -15.43 2.96
N TYR A 250 22.28 -14.14 2.96
CA TYR A 250 22.54 -13.21 4.09
C TYR A 250 21.26 -12.51 4.59
N GLU A 251 20.09 -13.06 4.30
CA GLU A 251 18.81 -12.46 4.67
C GLU A 251 18.70 -12.23 6.19
N ASP A 252 19.06 -13.22 7.00
CA ASP A 252 19.09 -13.09 8.47
C ASP A 252 20.15 -12.08 8.97
N ALA A 253 21.14 -11.76 8.16
CA ALA A 253 22.16 -10.74 8.48
C ALA A 253 21.76 -9.34 8.03
N MET A 254 20.61 -9.19 7.38
CA MET A 254 20.03 -7.92 6.88
C MET A 254 20.96 -7.17 5.93
N LEU A 255 21.57 -7.88 4.97
CA LEU A 255 22.41 -7.28 3.94
C LEU A 255 21.57 -6.58 2.85
#